data_70673dbc1fb5bbde00d2e1e459d89801
#
_entry.id   70673dbc1fb5bbde00d2e1e459d89801
#
_cell.length_a   1.000
_cell.length_b   1.000
_cell.length_c   1.000
_cell.angle_alpha   90.00
_cell.angle_beta   90.00
_cell.angle_gamma   90.00
#
_symmetry.space_group_name_H-M   'P 1'
#
loop_
_entity.id
_entity.type
_entity.pdbx_description
1 polymer ?
#
loop_
_entity_poly.entity_id
_entity_poly.type
_entity_poly.pdbx_seq_one_letter_code
_entity_poly.pdbx_strand_id
1 'polypeptide(L)'
;MDDAAVNPAVEEKRRPRFVLASASPARLQTLRDAGVEPEVIVSGVDEDHVTAESPGELARTLATLKARAVVATLDDHATVLGCDSVLEFDGVAYGKPGTADVARERLRSMRGRSGILHTGHCVFDTATRRELRELASTTVHFADLTDDEIDAYVETGEPLVVAGSFTVDGLGGPFVTGIEGDYHNVVGVSLPLLRRMLAEIGIPWPALWQQAAPFKYDDAEAARYDETRGGTERAQAAAAAVQSLLPVGGRVVELAVGTGIVAAELVALGNLVHGVDLSTAMLRHAKVRLPGHVLAADATQLPFADYRCDAVVAVWLLHLLDDSDPVLAEVARVLRPGGVFITTTEKSETSRYAAGRTPADHRSQDALPHLIARAAQYGLALDGATTFPGPPKGTVPPATYPLIRFRRSLS
;
A
#
# COMPACT_ATOMS: atom_id res chain seq x y z
N MET A 1 9.09 4.25 -55.96
CA MET A 1 9.24 5.36 -55.00
C MET A 1 8.32 5.04 -53.86
N ASP A 2 8.86 4.28 -52.93
CA ASP A 2 8.12 3.86 -51.72
C ASP A 2 8.33 4.92 -50.65
N ASP A 3 7.23 5.55 -50.28
CA ASP A 3 7.19 6.51 -49.18
C ASP A 3 6.82 5.73 -47.90
N ALA A 4 7.88 5.24 -47.24
CA ALA A 4 7.71 4.55 -45.97
C ALA A 4 7.39 5.59 -44.88
N ALA A 5 6.13 5.73 -44.51
CA ALA A 5 5.69 6.52 -43.39
C ALA A 5 6.35 6.01 -42.10
N VAL A 6 7.29 6.78 -41.61
CA VAL A 6 7.91 6.61 -40.29
C VAL A 6 6.82 6.81 -39.23
N ASN A 7 6.46 5.73 -38.55
CA ASN A 7 5.58 5.75 -37.39
C ASN A 7 6.33 6.48 -36.25
N PRO A 8 5.85 7.65 -35.75
CA PRO A 8 6.51 8.30 -34.64
C PRO A 8 6.33 7.39 -33.41
N ALA A 9 7.43 6.80 -32.94
CA ALA A 9 7.50 6.08 -31.69
C ALA A 9 6.83 6.94 -30.59
N VAL A 10 5.81 6.40 -29.94
CA VAL A 10 5.22 6.96 -28.73
C VAL A 10 6.35 6.95 -27.71
N GLU A 11 6.93 8.11 -27.46
CA GLU A 11 7.86 8.31 -26.35
C GLU A 11 7.10 7.95 -25.08
N GLU A 12 7.43 6.80 -24.51
CA GLU A 12 6.97 6.38 -23.19
C GLU A 12 7.43 7.47 -22.22
N LYS A 13 6.52 8.38 -21.82
CA LYS A 13 6.80 9.43 -20.85
C LYS A 13 7.21 8.73 -19.55
N ARG A 14 8.53 8.57 -19.36
CA ARG A 14 9.08 8.11 -18.07
C ARG A 14 8.51 8.99 -16.98
N ARG A 15 7.98 8.36 -15.91
CA ARG A 15 7.52 9.07 -14.73
C ARG A 15 8.62 9.96 -14.19
N PRO A 16 8.31 11.18 -13.75
CA PRO A 16 9.29 11.99 -13.04
C PRO A 16 9.68 11.27 -11.75
N ARG A 17 10.96 11.01 -11.54
CA ARG A 17 11.48 10.49 -10.28
C ARG A 17 11.17 11.52 -9.19
N PHE A 18 10.39 11.12 -8.18
CA PHE A 18 9.97 11.99 -7.11
C PHE A 18 10.58 11.51 -5.79
N VAL A 19 11.34 12.38 -5.13
CA VAL A 19 12.12 12.07 -3.93
C VAL A 19 11.60 12.89 -2.75
N LEU A 20 11.32 12.23 -1.62
CA LEU A 20 10.99 12.88 -0.35
C LEU A 20 12.25 12.96 0.53
N ALA A 21 12.75 14.17 0.76
CA ALA A 21 13.91 14.46 1.60
C ALA A 21 13.53 14.54 3.09
N SER A 22 12.94 13.47 3.64
CA SER A 22 12.41 13.43 5.00
C SER A 22 12.41 12.03 5.58
N ALA A 23 12.68 11.91 6.88
CA ALA A 23 12.54 10.67 7.65
C ALA A 23 11.13 10.50 8.27
N SER A 24 10.20 11.45 8.05
CA SER A 24 8.87 11.42 8.67
C SER A 24 7.96 10.36 8.06
N PRO A 25 7.52 9.33 8.84
CA PRO A 25 6.56 8.34 8.36
C PRO A 25 5.21 8.96 7.99
N ALA A 26 4.75 9.97 8.75
CA ALA A 26 3.47 10.64 8.50
C ALA A 26 3.47 11.36 7.13
N ARG A 27 4.55 12.06 6.77
CA ARG A 27 4.68 12.68 5.43
C ARG A 27 4.64 11.65 4.31
N LEU A 28 5.37 10.55 4.49
CA LEU A 28 5.37 9.46 3.52
C LEU A 28 3.97 8.88 3.34
N GLN A 29 3.27 8.61 4.45
CA GLN A 29 1.92 8.05 4.41
C GLN A 29 0.94 9.02 3.76
N THR A 30 0.98 10.32 4.08
CA THR A 30 0.13 11.34 3.44
C THR A 30 0.32 11.38 1.92
N LEU A 31 1.54 11.24 1.42
CA LEU A 31 1.81 11.18 -0.02
C LEU A 31 1.27 9.88 -0.63
N ARG A 32 1.44 8.75 0.04
CA ARG A 32 0.92 7.44 -0.40
C ARG A 32 -0.59 7.42 -0.48
N ASP A 33 -1.28 7.95 0.53
CA ASP A 33 -2.74 8.06 0.56
C ASP A 33 -3.27 8.95 -0.57
N ALA A 34 -2.45 9.90 -1.03
CA ALA A 34 -2.72 10.75 -2.18
C ALA A 34 -2.27 10.13 -3.54
N GLY A 35 -1.88 8.86 -3.56
CA GLY A 35 -1.48 8.10 -4.75
C GLY A 35 -0.05 8.35 -5.22
N VAL A 36 0.80 8.99 -4.40
CA VAL A 36 2.19 9.30 -4.73
C VAL A 36 3.13 8.42 -3.91
N GLU A 37 3.94 7.59 -4.57
CA GLU A 37 4.98 6.79 -3.92
C GLU A 37 6.34 7.45 -4.17
N PRO A 38 6.88 8.24 -3.22
CA PRO A 38 8.18 8.85 -3.36
C PRO A 38 9.30 7.89 -3.00
N GLU A 39 10.45 8.06 -3.61
CA GLU A 39 11.70 7.53 -3.05
C GLU A 39 12.06 8.34 -1.80
N VAL A 40 12.35 7.66 -0.69
CA VAL A 40 12.73 8.33 0.57
C VAL A 40 14.24 8.39 0.69
N ILE A 41 14.78 9.60 0.78
CA ILE A 41 16.20 9.85 1.07
C ILE A 41 16.29 10.81 2.26
N VAL A 42 16.84 10.31 3.37
CA VAL A 42 16.99 11.14 4.58
C VAL A 42 18.12 12.15 4.39
N SER A 43 17.82 13.43 4.63
CA SER A 43 18.74 14.53 4.34
C SER A 43 19.98 14.60 5.25
N GLY A 44 19.89 14.09 6.48
CA GLY A 44 20.97 14.16 7.48
C GLY A 44 21.35 15.59 7.91
N VAL A 45 20.50 16.58 7.67
CA VAL A 45 20.75 17.98 8.05
C VAL A 45 20.72 18.10 9.59
N ASP A 46 21.73 18.76 10.15
CA ASP A 46 21.74 19.19 11.54
C ASP A 46 20.82 20.42 11.68
N GLU A 47 19.70 20.25 12.38
CA GLU A 47 18.65 21.25 12.52
C GLU A 47 18.90 22.17 13.73
N ASP A 48 19.70 21.74 14.72
CA ASP A 48 19.83 22.40 16.04
C ASP A 48 20.48 23.77 15.97
N HIS A 49 21.25 24.03 14.92
CA HIS A 49 21.98 25.31 14.77
C HIS A 49 21.31 26.28 13.77
N VAL A 50 20.15 25.90 13.20
CA VAL A 50 19.45 26.76 12.24
C VAL A 50 18.56 27.75 12.97
N THR A 51 18.81 29.03 12.72
CA THR A 51 18.01 30.15 13.27
C THR A 51 17.35 30.92 12.14
N ALA A 52 16.20 31.54 12.41
CA ALA A 52 15.47 32.40 11.49
C ALA A 52 14.73 33.51 12.22
N GLU A 53 14.24 34.50 11.46
CA GLU A 53 13.57 35.69 12.01
C GLU A 53 12.16 35.36 12.57
N SER A 54 11.54 34.26 12.13
CA SER A 54 10.23 33.80 12.59
C SER A 54 10.12 32.27 12.52
N PRO A 55 9.15 31.67 13.26
CA PRO A 55 8.88 30.22 13.18
C PRO A 55 8.57 29.72 11.76
N GLY A 56 7.81 30.49 10.97
CA GLY A 56 7.52 30.17 9.59
C GLY A 56 8.77 30.19 8.68
N GLU A 57 9.65 31.18 8.86
CA GLU A 57 10.94 31.25 8.16
C GLU A 57 11.86 30.10 8.55
N LEU A 58 11.83 29.70 9.81
CA LEU A 58 12.60 28.54 10.28
C LEU A 58 12.15 27.26 9.53
N ALA A 59 10.84 26.99 9.49
CA ALA A 59 10.29 25.85 8.77
C ALA A 59 10.67 25.86 7.27
N ARG A 60 10.59 27.02 6.61
CA ARG A 60 10.94 27.19 5.18
C ARG A 60 12.45 27.01 4.95
N THR A 61 13.28 27.50 5.84
CA THR A 61 14.74 27.35 5.77
C THR A 61 15.15 25.90 5.93
N LEU A 62 14.62 25.20 6.94
CA LEU A 62 14.90 23.78 7.18
C LEU A 62 14.44 22.90 6.01
N ALA A 63 13.25 23.15 5.47
CA ALA A 63 12.76 22.45 4.27
C ALA A 63 13.71 22.62 3.08
N THR A 64 14.24 23.84 2.89
CA THR A 64 15.18 24.15 1.82
C THR A 64 16.52 23.43 2.01
N LEU A 65 17.06 23.45 3.21
CA LEU A 65 18.31 22.76 3.52
C LEU A 65 18.19 21.25 3.30
N LYS A 66 17.07 20.64 3.73
CA LYS A 66 16.78 19.22 3.52
C LYS A 66 16.72 18.85 2.04
N ALA A 67 15.99 19.63 1.24
CA ALA A 67 15.92 19.38 -0.20
C ALA A 67 17.30 19.47 -0.86
N ARG A 68 18.05 20.52 -0.57
CA ARG A 68 19.38 20.78 -1.15
C ARG A 68 20.41 19.71 -0.74
N ALA A 69 20.38 19.24 0.51
CA ALA A 69 21.26 18.18 0.97
C ALA A 69 21.05 16.91 0.18
N VAL A 70 19.80 16.54 -0.09
CA VAL A 70 19.46 15.36 -0.91
C VAL A 70 19.83 15.58 -2.39
N VAL A 71 19.51 16.76 -2.96
CA VAL A 71 19.89 17.11 -4.34
C VAL A 71 21.39 16.95 -4.59
N ALA A 72 22.22 17.29 -3.59
CA ALA A 72 23.67 17.17 -3.70
C ALA A 72 24.18 15.71 -3.76
N THR A 73 23.34 14.72 -3.44
CA THR A 73 23.68 13.28 -3.47
C THR A 73 23.14 12.57 -4.72
N LEU A 74 22.38 13.27 -5.57
CA LEU A 74 21.74 12.66 -6.74
C LEU A 74 22.57 12.88 -8.00
N ASP A 75 22.80 11.78 -8.73
CA ASP A 75 23.46 11.80 -10.04
C ASP A 75 22.45 11.90 -11.20
N ASP A 76 21.19 11.50 -10.97
CA ASP A 76 20.12 11.44 -11.98
C ASP A 76 19.09 12.57 -11.79
N HIS A 77 18.29 12.78 -12.84
CA HIS A 77 17.19 13.74 -12.78
C HIS A 77 16.08 13.30 -11.82
N ALA A 78 15.73 14.18 -10.90
CA ALA A 78 14.65 13.98 -9.92
C ALA A 78 13.99 15.31 -9.55
N THR A 79 12.75 15.20 -9.09
CA THR A 79 12.06 16.27 -8.35
C THR A 79 12.14 15.94 -6.87
N VAL A 80 12.79 16.78 -6.10
CA VAL A 80 13.03 16.57 -4.65
C VAL A 80 12.11 17.47 -3.85
N LEU A 81 11.37 16.88 -2.91
CA LEU A 81 10.55 17.58 -1.92
C LEU A 81 11.24 17.56 -0.57
N GLY A 82 11.61 18.73 -0.05
CA GLY A 82 11.97 18.94 1.35
C GLY A 82 10.80 19.54 2.11
N CYS A 83 10.53 19.03 3.30
CA CYS A 83 9.53 19.58 4.21
C CYS A 83 10.07 19.67 5.64
N ASP A 84 9.69 20.73 6.33
CA ASP A 84 9.88 20.85 7.76
C ASP A 84 8.70 21.54 8.44
N SER A 85 8.35 21.12 9.68
CA SER A 85 7.20 21.63 10.41
C SER A 85 7.59 22.19 11.76
N VAL A 86 7.03 23.36 12.10
CA VAL A 86 7.24 24.07 13.36
C VAL A 86 5.89 24.58 13.85
N LEU A 87 5.53 24.31 15.11
CA LEU A 87 4.38 24.96 15.73
C LEU A 87 4.82 26.31 16.30
N GLU A 88 4.14 27.36 15.90
CA GLU A 88 4.23 28.67 16.54
C GLU A 88 3.19 28.77 17.64
N PHE A 89 3.66 29.05 18.87
CA PHE A 89 2.81 29.31 20.02
C PHE A 89 3.33 30.50 20.79
N ASP A 90 2.50 31.55 20.96
CA ASP A 90 2.87 32.83 21.55
C ASP A 90 4.13 33.47 20.90
N GLY A 91 4.32 33.32 19.59
CA GLY A 91 5.47 33.82 18.85
C GLY A 91 6.74 32.98 19.01
N VAL A 92 6.67 31.85 19.73
CA VAL A 92 7.81 30.96 19.98
C VAL A 92 7.70 29.71 19.09
N ALA A 93 8.81 29.28 18.51
CA ALA A 93 8.91 28.08 17.71
C ALA A 93 8.97 26.81 18.58
N TYR A 94 8.02 25.92 18.44
CA TYR A 94 8.00 24.60 19.09
C TYR A 94 8.31 23.52 18.06
N GLY A 95 9.56 23.09 18.01
CA GLY A 95 9.99 21.87 17.32
C GLY A 95 9.65 20.62 18.15
N LYS A 96 10.38 19.53 17.95
CA LYS A 96 10.25 18.32 18.77
C LYS A 96 10.68 18.61 20.21
N PRO A 97 9.93 18.16 21.24
CA PRO A 97 10.27 18.48 22.64
C PRO A 97 11.50 17.72 23.13
N GLY A 98 11.79 16.54 22.58
CA GLY A 98 12.92 15.70 22.94
C GLY A 98 12.79 14.98 24.30
N THR A 99 12.13 15.61 25.30
CA THR A 99 11.92 15.02 26.63
C THR A 99 10.45 15.09 27.07
N ALA A 100 10.07 14.18 27.97
CA ALA A 100 8.72 14.11 28.51
C ALA A 100 8.33 15.39 29.30
N ASP A 101 9.26 15.96 30.04
CA ASP A 101 8.98 17.15 30.86
C ASP A 101 8.71 18.36 29.97
N VAL A 102 9.51 18.58 28.92
CA VAL A 102 9.26 19.63 27.93
C VAL A 102 7.92 19.42 27.20
N ALA A 103 7.57 18.18 26.87
CA ALA A 103 6.28 17.88 26.25
C ALA A 103 5.11 18.23 27.18
N ARG A 104 5.17 17.85 28.47
CA ARG A 104 4.16 18.20 29.50
C ARG A 104 4.01 19.72 29.65
N GLU A 105 5.10 20.43 29.76
CA GLU A 105 5.08 21.88 29.90
C GLU A 105 4.40 22.55 28.70
N ARG A 106 4.75 22.13 27.47
CA ARG A 106 4.15 22.64 26.24
C ARG A 106 2.66 22.33 26.16
N LEU A 107 2.24 21.09 26.40
CA LEU A 107 0.82 20.69 26.37
C LEU A 107 0.01 21.47 27.42
N ARG A 108 0.54 21.70 28.64
CA ARG A 108 -0.10 22.55 29.64
C ARG A 108 -0.26 24.00 29.18
N SER A 109 0.74 24.54 28.48
CA SER A 109 0.67 25.92 27.96
C SER A 109 -0.32 26.09 26.82
N MET A 110 -0.52 25.03 26.01
CA MET A 110 -1.38 25.02 24.80
C MET A 110 -2.84 24.68 25.07
N ARG A 111 -3.16 23.98 26.18
CA ARG A 111 -4.53 23.54 26.47
C ARG A 111 -5.55 24.68 26.44
N GLY A 112 -6.70 24.45 25.78
CA GLY A 112 -7.77 25.42 25.64
C GLY A 112 -7.42 26.62 24.73
N ARG A 113 -6.30 26.58 24.02
CA ARG A 113 -5.78 27.68 23.21
C ARG A 113 -5.49 27.24 21.78
N SER A 114 -4.96 28.16 20.99
CA SER A 114 -4.66 27.91 19.59
C SER A 114 -3.21 28.23 19.26
N GLY A 115 -2.60 27.43 18.39
CA GLY A 115 -1.29 27.67 17.80
C GLY A 115 -1.34 27.65 16.29
N ILE A 116 -0.27 28.06 15.61
CA ILE A 116 -0.16 28.03 14.16
C ILE A 116 0.92 27.01 13.78
N LEU A 117 0.53 25.96 13.07
CA LEU A 117 1.50 25.04 12.49
C LEU A 117 1.94 25.52 11.12
N HIS A 118 3.22 25.77 11.02
CA HIS A 118 3.93 26.14 9.80
C HIS A 118 4.62 24.92 9.23
N THR A 119 4.39 24.62 7.95
CA THR A 119 5.21 23.65 7.23
C THR A 119 5.84 24.30 6.01
N GLY A 120 7.15 24.37 6.02
CA GLY A 120 7.96 24.79 4.90
C GLY A 120 7.99 23.69 3.83
N HIS A 121 7.93 24.09 2.57
CA HIS A 121 8.04 23.22 1.42
C HIS A 121 9.13 23.75 0.49
N CYS A 122 10.05 22.88 0.08
CA CYS A 122 11.01 23.17 -0.98
C CYS A 122 10.90 22.10 -2.05
N VAL A 123 10.48 22.49 -3.25
CA VAL A 123 10.47 21.63 -4.42
C VAL A 123 11.66 22.02 -5.30
N PHE A 124 12.56 21.08 -5.55
CA PHE A 124 13.72 21.27 -6.40
C PHE A 124 13.66 20.29 -7.59
N ASP A 125 13.58 20.83 -8.79
CA ASP A 125 13.70 20.06 -10.03
C ASP A 125 15.15 20.08 -10.52
N THR A 126 15.83 18.95 -10.47
CA THR A 126 17.24 18.83 -10.83
C THR A 126 17.47 18.96 -12.34
N ALA A 127 16.47 18.66 -13.19
CA ALA A 127 16.58 18.77 -14.63
C ALA A 127 16.64 20.23 -15.09
N THR A 128 15.76 21.08 -14.56
CA THR A 128 15.69 22.51 -14.89
C THR A 128 16.44 23.40 -13.92
N ARG A 129 16.90 22.83 -12.79
CA ARG A 129 17.51 23.53 -11.65
C ARG A 129 16.59 24.59 -11.03
N ARG A 130 15.27 24.44 -11.20
CA ARG A 130 14.28 25.31 -10.55
C ARG A 130 14.08 24.90 -9.11
N GLU A 131 14.05 25.88 -8.24
CA GLU A 131 13.78 25.72 -6.81
C GLU A 131 12.62 26.62 -6.43
N LEU A 132 11.56 26.03 -5.90
CA LEU A 132 10.41 26.75 -5.34
C LEU A 132 10.39 26.53 -3.83
N ARG A 133 10.10 27.60 -3.09
CA ARG A 133 10.08 27.60 -1.61
C ARG A 133 8.83 28.30 -1.14
N GLU A 134 7.97 27.55 -0.50
CA GLU A 134 6.66 28.02 -0.05
C GLU A 134 6.43 27.62 1.40
N LEU A 135 5.51 28.34 2.05
CA LEU A 135 5.07 28.09 3.43
C LEU A 135 3.57 27.83 3.44
N ALA A 136 3.16 26.76 4.10
CA ALA A 136 1.78 26.53 4.49
C ALA A 136 1.63 26.79 5.99
N SER A 137 0.55 27.48 6.37
CA SER A 137 0.26 27.81 7.78
C SER A 137 -1.19 27.43 8.09
N THR A 138 -1.40 26.74 9.21
CA THR A 138 -2.69 26.21 9.62
C THR A 138 -2.89 26.44 11.11
N THR A 139 -4.00 27.07 11.51
CA THR A 139 -4.33 27.25 12.91
C THR A 139 -4.90 25.95 13.48
N VAL A 140 -4.38 25.55 14.64
CA VAL A 140 -4.82 24.35 15.38
C VAL A 140 -5.38 24.79 16.72
N HIS A 141 -6.58 24.34 17.04
CA HIS A 141 -7.28 24.62 18.30
C HIS A 141 -7.17 23.41 19.20
N PHE A 142 -6.59 23.58 20.39
CA PHE A 142 -6.38 22.50 21.35
C PHE A 142 -7.53 22.42 22.36
N ALA A 143 -7.88 21.22 22.78
CA ALA A 143 -8.80 20.99 23.86
C ALA A 143 -8.25 21.50 25.20
N ASP A 144 -9.12 21.75 26.18
CA ASP A 144 -8.71 22.05 27.55
C ASP A 144 -8.40 20.75 28.30
N LEU A 145 -7.19 20.22 28.06
CA LEU A 145 -6.73 18.95 28.59
C LEU A 145 -6.53 19.02 30.11
N THR A 146 -6.93 17.97 30.81
CA THR A 146 -6.55 17.75 32.21
C THR A 146 -5.08 17.32 32.33
N ASP A 147 -4.50 17.46 33.51
CA ASP A 147 -3.12 17.01 33.74
C ASP A 147 -3.00 15.49 33.59
N ASP A 148 -4.02 14.71 33.97
CA ASP A 148 -4.04 13.24 33.79
C ASP A 148 -4.04 12.85 32.29
N GLU A 149 -4.77 13.56 31.45
CA GLU A 149 -4.76 13.33 29.99
C GLU A 149 -3.39 13.69 29.39
N ILE A 150 -2.78 14.78 29.82
CA ILE A 150 -1.44 15.18 29.40
C ILE A 150 -0.42 14.11 29.79
N ASP A 151 -0.44 13.65 31.03
CA ASP A 151 0.49 12.64 31.52
C ASP A 151 0.30 11.31 30.76
N ALA A 152 -0.93 10.85 30.59
CA ALA A 152 -1.23 9.64 29.82
C ALA A 152 -0.77 9.75 28.35
N TYR A 153 -0.98 10.90 27.72
CA TYR A 153 -0.53 11.11 26.35
C TYR A 153 1.00 11.14 26.21
N VAL A 154 1.69 11.80 27.15
CA VAL A 154 3.16 11.84 27.15
C VAL A 154 3.76 10.46 27.41
N GLU A 155 3.13 9.62 28.25
CA GLU A 155 3.59 8.25 28.51
C GLU A 155 3.54 7.34 27.27
N THR A 156 2.70 7.64 26.27
CA THR A 156 2.71 6.92 24.98
C THR A 156 3.99 7.12 24.17
N GLY A 157 4.75 8.18 24.45
CA GLY A 157 5.93 8.59 23.67
C GLY A 157 5.63 9.31 22.35
N GLU A 158 4.38 9.30 21.87
CA GLU A 158 4.00 9.94 20.59
C GLU A 158 4.35 11.42 20.54
N PRO A 159 4.03 12.26 21.56
CA PRO A 159 4.33 13.70 21.53
C PRO A 159 5.83 14.04 21.52
N LEU A 160 6.71 13.08 21.86
CA LEU A 160 8.14 13.35 21.99
C LEU A 160 8.89 13.49 20.67
N VAL A 161 8.33 12.92 19.59
CA VAL A 161 9.00 12.79 18.29
C VAL A 161 8.39 13.68 17.20
N VAL A 162 7.40 14.51 17.55
CA VAL A 162 6.67 15.37 16.62
C VAL A 162 6.77 16.84 16.97
N ALA A 163 6.72 17.72 15.96
CA ALA A 163 6.73 19.16 16.16
C ALA A 163 5.48 19.61 16.94
N GLY A 164 5.65 20.54 17.91
CA GLY A 164 4.57 21.03 18.73
C GLY A 164 4.04 20.04 19.78
N SER A 165 4.64 18.86 19.92
CA SER A 165 4.27 17.85 20.91
C SER A 165 2.83 17.30 20.77
N PHE A 166 2.28 17.25 19.56
CA PHE A 166 0.97 16.67 19.28
C PHE A 166 0.89 16.06 17.89
N THR A 167 -0.06 15.15 17.68
CA THR A 167 -0.49 14.68 16.37
C THR A 167 -1.97 14.95 16.17
N VAL A 168 -2.42 15.06 14.92
CA VAL A 168 -3.84 15.15 14.58
C VAL A 168 -4.37 13.84 14.02
N ASP A 169 -3.47 13.02 13.53
CA ASP A 169 -3.70 11.74 12.84
C ASP A 169 -3.34 10.52 13.70
N GLY A 170 -3.00 10.75 14.97
CA GLY A 170 -2.63 9.71 15.94
C GLY A 170 -3.42 9.81 17.24
N LEU A 171 -2.78 9.40 18.36
CA LEU A 171 -3.38 9.42 19.71
C LEU A 171 -3.69 10.83 20.21
N GLY A 172 -3.01 11.85 19.66
CA GLY A 172 -3.29 13.26 19.95
C GLY A 172 -4.55 13.81 19.28
N GLY A 173 -5.15 13.09 18.33
CA GLY A 173 -6.32 13.54 17.58
C GLY A 173 -7.51 14.01 18.44
N PRO A 174 -7.92 13.30 19.52
CA PRO A 174 -8.97 13.75 20.44
C PRO A 174 -8.69 15.06 21.14
N PHE A 175 -7.44 15.50 21.20
CA PHE A 175 -7.00 16.73 21.86
C PHE A 175 -6.96 17.94 20.92
N VAL A 176 -7.34 17.78 19.65
CA VAL A 176 -7.54 18.84 18.67
C VAL A 176 -9.02 19.07 18.44
N THR A 177 -9.55 20.23 18.84
CA THR A 177 -10.97 20.57 18.73
C THR A 177 -11.34 21.16 17.39
N GLY A 178 -10.38 21.67 16.62
CA GLY A 178 -10.61 22.28 15.31
C GLY A 178 -9.31 22.65 14.59
N ILE A 179 -9.46 22.82 13.29
CA ILE A 179 -8.39 23.24 12.36
C ILE A 179 -8.95 24.31 11.44
N GLU A 180 -8.22 25.43 11.30
CA GLU A 180 -8.51 26.44 10.29
C GLU A 180 -7.40 26.47 9.25
N GLY A 181 -7.67 25.93 8.06
CA GLY A 181 -6.70 25.79 6.98
C GLY A 181 -6.59 24.36 6.45
N ASP A 182 -5.37 23.93 6.12
CA ASP A 182 -5.13 22.63 5.50
C ASP A 182 -4.78 21.56 6.56
N TYR A 183 -5.62 20.53 6.64
CA TYR A 183 -5.40 19.36 7.51
C TYR A 183 -4.06 18.65 7.21
N HIS A 184 -3.75 18.42 5.92
CA HIS A 184 -2.53 17.71 5.55
C HIS A 184 -1.26 18.51 5.93
N ASN A 185 -1.37 19.85 5.96
CA ASN A 185 -0.30 20.69 6.49
C ASN A 185 0.00 20.35 7.94
N VAL A 186 -1.02 20.08 8.76
CA VAL A 186 -0.83 19.72 10.17
C VAL A 186 -0.13 18.38 10.31
N VAL A 187 -0.43 17.42 9.44
CA VAL A 187 0.28 16.13 9.37
C VAL A 187 1.74 16.28 8.91
N GLY A 188 2.05 17.35 8.15
CA GLY A 188 3.42 17.72 7.81
C GLY A 188 3.75 17.90 6.34
N VAL A 189 2.77 17.83 5.44
CA VAL A 189 2.90 18.16 4.01
C VAL A 189 1.57 18.67 3.45
N SER A 190 1.53 19.93 3.01
CA SER A 190 0.33 20.48 2.37
C SER A 190 0.16 19.93 0.96
N LEU A 191 -0.78 19.04 0.74
CA LEU A 191 -1.07 18.49 -0.59
C LEU A 191 -1.57 19.56 -1.57
N PRO A 192 -2.47 20.50 -1.20
CA PRO A 192 -2.87 21.58 -2.09
C PRO A 192 -1.71 22.50 -2.50
N LEU A 193 -0.83 22.84 -1.57
CA LEU A 193 0.35 23.65 -1.85
C LEU A 193 1.33 22.91 -2.76
N LEU A 194 1.65 21.66 -2.43
CA LEU A 194 2.57 20.82 -3.22
C LEU A 194 2.05 20.66 -4.65
N ARG A 195 0.73 20.41 -4.85
CA ARG A 195 0.12 20.33 -6.18
C ARG A 195 0.34 21.61 -6.99
N ARG A 196 0.21 22.78 -6.37
CA ARG A 196 0.44 24.08 -7.02
C ARG A 196 1.91 24.27 -7.41
N MET A 197 2.84 23.97 -6.48
CA MET A 197 4.28 24.06 -6.73
C MET A 197 4.73 23.14 -7.87
N LEU A 198 4.24 21.91 -7.90
CA LEU A 198 4.55 20.95 -8.96
C LEU A 198 4.00 21.42 -10.32
N ALA A 199 2.78 21.93 -10.35
CA ALA A 199 2.19 22.48 -11.59
C ALA A 199 3.02 23.66 -12.13
N GLU A 200 3.59 24.49 -11.26
CA GLU A 200 4.43 25.62 -11.65
C GLU A 200 5.74 25.17 -12.34
N ILE A 201 6.29 24.01 -11.97
CA ILE A 201 7.45 23.42 -12.66
C ILE A 201 7.06 22.47 -13.80
N GLY A 202 5.77 22.43 -14.16
CA GLY A 202 5.29 21.66 -15.31
C GLY A 202 4.97 20.19 -14.99
N ILE A 203 4.88 19.80 -13.72
CA ILE A 203 4.51 18.46 -13.29
C ILE A 203 3.06 18.47 -12.79
N PRO A 204 2.09 18.00 -13.59
CA PRO A 204 0.72 17.89 -13.14
C PRO A 204 0.60 16.76 -12.07
N TRP A 205 -0.18 16.97 -11.01
CA TRP A 205 -0.33 16.01 -9.91
C TRP A 205 -0.60 14.56 -10.38
N PRO A 206 -1.48 14.31 -11.38
CA PRO A 206 -1.73 12.95 -11.87
C PRO A 206 -0.50 12.26 -12.50
N ALA A 207 0.54 13.01 -12.88
CA ALA A 207 1.78 12.40 -13.39
C ALA A 207 2.60 11.71 -12.30
N LEU A 208 2.38 12.05 -11.04
CA LEU A 208 2.98 11.42 -9.87
C LEU A 208 2.18 10.24 -9.36
N TRP A 209 0.90 10.16 -9.70
CA TRP A 209 0.12 9.02 -9.27
C TRP A 209 0.83 7.75 -9.71
N GLN A 210 1.00 6.82 -8.78
CA GLN A 210 1.15 5.48 -9.23
C GLN A 210 -0.06 5.21 -10.12
N GLN A 211 0.14 5.22 -11.43
CA GLN A 211 -0.73 4.41 -12.23
C GLN A 211 -0.57 3.05 -11.59
N ALA A 212 -1.63 2.54 -10.99
CA ALA A 212 -1.70 1.15 -10.61
C ALA A 212 -1.10 0.44 -11.80
N ALA A 213 0.05 -0.21 -11.62
CA ALA A 213 0.87 -0.76 -12.72
C ALA A 213 -0.13 -1.39 -13.66
N PRO A 214 -0.23 -0.95 -14.95
CA PRO A 214 -1.41 -1.16 -15.77
C PRO A 214 -1.87 -2.55 -15.47
N PHE A 215 -3.06 -2.68 -14.86
CA PHE A 215 -3.43 -3.92 -14.16
C PHE A 215 -2.99 -5.00 -15.11
N LYS A 216 -2.04 -5.85 -14.72
CA LYS A 216 -1.48 -6.91 -15.59
C LYS A 216 -2.57 -7.64 -16.37
N TYR A 217 -3.79 -7.39 -15.98
CA TYR A 217 -5.05 -7.93 -16.44
C TYR A 217 -6.01 -6.82 -16.89
N ASP A 218 -5.58 -6.01 -17.88
CA ASP A 218 -6.41 -5.06 -18.60
C ASP A 218 -7.40 -5.78 -19.56
N ASP A 219 -8.18 -5.04 -20.33
CA ASP A 219 -9.15 -5.59 -21.26
C ASP A 219 -8.51 -6.50 -22.34
N ALA A 220 -7.31 -6.15 -22.82
CA ALA A 220 -6.62 -6.93 -23.85
C ALA A 220 -6.08 -8.25 -23.28
N GLU A 221 -5.54 -8.23 -22.07
CA GLU A 221 -5.11 -9.47 -21.39
C GLU A 221 -6.30 -10.32 -20.97
N ALA A 222 -7.37 -9.71 -20.43
CA ALA A 222 -8.57 -10.43 -20.02
C ALA A 222 -9.23 -11.17 -21.19
N ALA A 223 -9.28 -10.56 -22.39
CA ALA A 223 -9.88 -11.17 -23.57
C ALA A 223 -9.17 -12.46 -24.04
N ARG A 224 -7.87 -12.58 -23.81
CA ARG A 224 -7.06 -13.75 -24.23
C ARG A 224 -6.53 -14.58 -23.06
N TYR A 225 -6.90 -14.21 -21.82
CA TYR A 225 -6.34 -14.83 -20.62
C TYR A 225 -6.52 -16.34 -20.58
N ASP A 226 -7.73 -16.80 -20.84
CA ASP A 226 -8.04 -18.23 -20.78
C ASP A 226 -7.24 -19.03 -21.81
N GLU A 227 -7.16 -18.54 -23.06
CA GLU A 227 -6.40 -19.21 -24.14
C GLU A 227 -4.91 -19.28 -23.83
N THR A 228 -4.33 -18.17 -23.35
CA THR A 228 -2.89 -18.07 -23.07
C THR A 228 -2.47 -18.84 -21.81
N ARG A 229 -3.42 -19.15 -20.92
CA ARG A 229 -3.15 -19.80 -19.63
C ARG A 229 -3.60 -21.26 -19.55
N GLY A 230 -3.96 -21.88 -20.67
CA GLY A 230 -4.29 -23.31 -20.75
C GLY A 230 -5.79 -23.63 -20.70
N GLY A 231 -6.64 -22.62 -20.81
CA GLY A 231 -8.06 -22.74 -21.07
C GLY A 231 -8.83 -23.60 -20.09
N THR A 232 -9.89 -24.21 -20.60
CA THR A 232 -10.83 -25.04 -19.82
C THR A 232 -10.16 -26.29 -19.22
N GLU A 233 -9.23 -26.91 -19.92
CA GLU A 233 -8.55 -28.13 -19.43
C GLU A 233 -7.78 -27.85 -18.11
N ARG A 234 -7.02 -26.75 -18.08
CA ARG A 234 -6.31 -26.35 -16.87
C ARG A 234 -7.27 -25.96 -15.74
N ALA A 235 -8.37 -25.29 -16.08
CA ALA A 235 -9.38 -24.88 -15.10
C ALA A 235 -10.08 -26.09 -14.48
N GLN A 236 -10.42 -27.09 -15.27
CA GLN A 236 -11.03 -28.37 -14.83
C GLN A 236 -10.07 -29.15 -13.93
N ALA A 237 -8.79 -29.23 -14.29
CA ALA A 237 -7.79 -29.89 -13.45
C ALA A 237 -7.62 -29.16 -12.09
N ALA A 238 -7.58 -27.83 -12.10
CA ALA A 238 -7.51 -27.03 -10.88
C ALA A 238 -8.78 -27.19 -10.03
N ALA A 239 -9.96 -27.09 -10.63
CA ALA A 239 -11.24 -27.23 -9.93
C ALA A 239 -11.41 -28.63 -9.32
N ALA A 240 -11.04 -29.69 -10.02
CA ALA A 240 -11.07 -31.05 -9.50
C ALA A 240 -10.13 -31.23 -8.29
N ALA A 241 -8.94 -30.66 -8.36
CA ALA A 241 -7.99 -30.66 -7.23
C ALA A 241 -8.54 -29.87 -6.04
N VAL A 242 -9.07 -28.66 -6.26
CA VAL A 242 -9.73 -27.85 -5.21
C VAL A 242 -10.89 -28.63 -4.61
N GLN A 243 -11.75 -29.25 -5.42
CA GLN A 243 -12.89 -30.06 -4.98
C GLN A 243 -12.49 -31.19 -4.03
N SER A 244 -11.34 -31.84 -4.28
CA SER A 244 -10.82 -32.91 -3.41
C SER A 244 -10.44 -32.44 -2.00
N LEU A 245 -10.22 -31.15 -1.84
CA LEU A 245 -9.84 -30.49 -0.57
C LEU A 245 -11.00 -29.71 0.08
N LEU A 246 -12.09 -29.44 -0.67
CA LEU A 246 -13.25 -28.74 -0.13
C LEU A 246 -14.07 -29.59 0.84
N PRO A 247 -14.71 -28.99 1.86
CA PRO A 247 -15.74 -29.64 2.63
C PRO A 247 -16.97 -29.91 1.74
N VAL A 248 -17.74 -30.93 2.09
CA VAL A 248 -18.99 -31.26 1.37
C VAL A 248 -20.04 -30.18 1.63
N GLY A 249 -20.46 -29.52 0.56
CA GLY A 249 -21.45 -28.44 0.61
C GLY A 249 -20.95 -27.22 1.39
N GLY A 250 -21.05 -26.05 0.85
CA GLY A 250 -20.58 -24.86 1.58
C GLY A 250 -20.50 -23.62 0.70
N ARG A 251 -20.32 -22.47 1.36
CA ARG A 251 -20.09 -21.18 0.72
C ARG A 251 -18.61 -21.04 0.44
N VAL A 252 -18.25 -21.05 -0.83
CA VAL A 252 -16.88 -20.90 -1.31
C VAL A 252 -16.67 -19.48 -1.80
N VAL A 253 -15.60 -18.83 -1.35
CA VAL A 253 -15.14 -17.54 -1.90
C VAL A 253 -13.84 -17.80 -2.65
N GLU A 254 -13.80 -17.48 -3.96
CA GLU A 254 -12.58 -17.51 -4.74
C GLU A 254 -11.99 -16.12 -4.86
N LEU A 255 -10.77 -15.95 -4.35
CA LEU A 255 -9.98 -14.72 -4.41
C LEU A 255 -9.17 -14.68 -5.69
N ALA A 256 -9.06 -13.49 -6.30
CA ALA A 256 -8.48 -13.29 -7.62
C ALA A 256 -9.12 -14.22 -8.66
N VAL A 257 -10.46 -14.19 -8.71
CA VAL A 257 -11.27 -15.07 -9.54
C VAL A 257 -10.98 -14.95 -11.04
N GLY A 258 -10.33 -13.84 -11.45
CA GLY A 258 -9.97 -13.58 -12.84
C GLY A 258 -11.19 -13.58 -13.76
N THR A 259 -11.12 -14.36 -14.84
CA THR A 259 -12.24 -14.54 -15.77
C THR A 259 -13.35 -15.47 -15.24
N GLY A 260 -13.18 -16.03 -14.03
CA GLY A 260 -14.14 -16.95 -13.41
C GLY A 260 -14.11 -18.36 -13.95
N ILE A 261 -13.09 -18.75 -14.71
CA ILE A 261 -13.06 -20.05 -15.38
C ILE A 261 -12.95 -21.21 -14.38
N VAL A 262 -12.16 -21.07 -13.29
CA VAL A 262 -12.06 -22.10 -12.23
C VAL A 262 -13.33 -22.12 -11.38
N ALA A 263 -13.84 -20.95 -10.99
CA ALA A 263 -15.08 -20.82 -10.24
C ALA A 263 -16.27 -21.46 -10.97
N ALA A 264 -16.37 -21.29 -12.29
CA ALA A 264 -17.41 -21.90 -13.11
C ALA A 264 -17.36 -23.45 -13.07
N GLU A 265 -16.17 -24.02 -13.11
CA GLU A 265 -15.99 -25.48 -12.99
C GLU A 265 -16.34 -25.94 -11.55
N LEU A 266 -16.02 -25.17 -10.51
CA LEU A 266 -16.44 -25.48 -9.14
C LEU A 266 -17.96 -25.41 -8.97
N VAL A 267 -18.64 -24.48 -9.65
CA VAL A 267 -20.12 -24.42 -9.69
C VAL A 267 -20.69 -25.64 -10.41
N ALA A 268 -20.09 -26.07 -11.54
CA ALA A 268 -20.48 -27.28 -12.24
C ALA A 268 -20.33 -28.55 -11.37
N LEU A 269 -19.40 -28.54 -10.41
CA LEU A 269 -19.21 -29.58 -9.40
C LEU A 269 -20.16 -29.46 -8.20
N GLY A 270 -21.11 -28.53 -8.21
CA GLY A 270 -22.18 -28.39 -7.21
C GLY A 270 -21.87 -27.46 -6.05
N ASN A 271 -20.86 -26.60 -6.15
CA ASN A 271 -20.53 -25.63 -5.09
C ASN A 271 -21.24 -24.29 -5.31
N LEU A 272 -21.53 -23.58 -4.22
CA LEU A 272 -21.94 -22.19 -4.25
C LEU A 272 -20.70 -21.31 -4.16
N VAL A 273 -20.29 -20.70 -5.28
CA VAL A 273 -19.04 -19.94 -5.39
C VAL A 273 -19.34 -18.46 -5.56
N HIS A 274 -18.68 -17.61 -4.78
CA HIS A 274 -18.61 -16.16 -4.97
C HIS A 274 -17.18 -15.78 -5.36
N GLY A 275 -17.02 -15.09 -6.48
CA GLY A 275 -15.70 -14.63 -6.97
C GLY A 275 -15.41 -13.20 -6.58
N VAL A 276 -14.16 -12.93 -6.17
CA VAL A 276 -13.65 -11.60 -5.85
C VAL A 276 -12.42 -11.33 -6.70
N ASP A 277 -12.34 -10.14 -7.31
CA ASP A 277 -11.16 -9.68 -8.05
C ASP A 277 -11.07 -8.15 -8.02
N LEU A 278 -9.85 -7.62 -8.11
CA LEU A 278 -9.60 -6.18 -8.26
C LEU A 278 -9.85 -5.72 -9.69
N SER A 279 -9.59 -6.58 -10.69
CA SER A 279 -9.70 -6.23 -12.11
C SER A 279 -11.14 -6.24 -12.58
N THR A 280 -11.70 -5.05 -12.83
CA THR A 280 -13.02 -4.92 -13.45
C THR A 280 -13.06 -5.49 -14.87
N ALA A 281 -11.93 -5.53 -15.59
CA ALA A 281 -11.78 -6.16 -16.89
C ALA A 281 -12.00 -7.68 -16.79
N MET A 282 -11.33 -8.34 -15.86
CA MET A 282 -11.51 -9.77 -15.56
C MET A 282 -12.94 -10.07 -15.12
N LEU A 283 -13.49 -9.23 -14.22
CA LEU A 283 -14.86 -9.43 -13.70
C LEU A 283 -15.95 -9.31 -14.78
N ARG A 284 -15.73 -8.57 -15.88
CA ARG A 284 -16.67 -8.59 -17.01
C ARG A 284 -16.84 -9.98 -17.61
N HIS A 285 -15.76 -10.74 -17.74
CA HIS A 285 -15.79 -12.14 -18.18
C HIS A 285 -16.39 -13.06 -17.11
N ALA A 286 -15.97 -12.87 -15.85
CA ALA A 286 -16.49 -13.66 -14.73
C ALA A 286 -17.99 -13.50 -14.53
N LYS A 287 -18.57 -12.31 -14.73
CA LYS A 287 -20.03 -12.06 -14.66
C LYS A 287 -20.85 -12.90 -15.62
N VAL A 288 -20.30 -13.25 -16.77
CA VAL A 288 -20.95 -14.13 -17.75
C VAL A 288 -21.04 -15.55 -17.22
N ARG A 289 -20.00 -16.01 -16.53
CA ARG A 289 -19.90 -17.38 -15.98
C ARG A 289 -20.59 -17.55 -14.63
N LEU A 290 -20.60 -16.49 -13.83
CA LEU A 290 -21.10 -16.45 -12.45
C LEU A 290 -22.07 -15.26 -12.27
N PRO A 291 -23.22 -15.25 -12.94
CA PRO A 291 -24.14 -14.11 -12.90
C PRO A 291 -24.64 -13.87 -11.47
N GLY A 292 -24.41 -12.65 -10.95
CA GLY A 292 -24.80 -12.25 -9.59
C GLY A 292 -23.87 -12.72 -8.47
N HIS A 293 -22.77 -13.44 -8.78
CA HIS A 293 -21.88 -14.03 -7.79
C HIS A 293 -20.44 -13.53 -7.87
N VAL A 294 -20.20 -12.33 -8.44
CA VAL A 294 -18.87 -11.73 -8.52
C VAL A 294 -18.88 -10.30 -7.98
N LEU A 295 -17.83 -9.94 -7.26
CA LEU A 295 -17.66 -8.66 -6.58
C LEU A 295 -16.29 -8.06 -6.93
N ALA A 296 -16.27 -6.75 -7.18
CA ALA A 296 -15.01 -6.00 -7.26
C ALA A 296 -14.58 -5.64 -5.83
N ALA A 297 -13.49 -6.25 -5.36
CA ALA A 297 -12.95 -5.96 -4.03
C ALA A 297 -11.48 -6.38 -3.94
N ASP A 298 -10.78 -5.77 -2.98
CA ASP A 298 -9.43 -6.12 -2.59
C ASP A 298 -9.46 -7.37 -1.69
N ALA A 299 -8.56 -8.33 -1.94
CA ALA A 299 -8.41 -9.51 -1.10
C ALA A 299 -7.91 -9.18 0.31
N THR A 300 -7.36 -7.99 0.53
CA THR A 300 -6.95 -7.45 1.85
C THR A 300 -8.09 -6.79 2.61
N GLN A 301 -9.28 -6.60 1.97
CA GLN A 301 -10.49 -6.01 2.56
C GLN A 301 -11.73 -6.67 1.95
N LEU A 302 -12.03 -7.89 2.38
CA LEU A 302 -13.13 -8.65 1.81
C LEU A 302 -14.50 -8.13 2.26
N PRO A 303 -15.47 -7.96 1.34
CA PRO A 303 -16.81 -7.43 1.65
C PRO A 303 -17.72 -8.49 2.27
N PHE A 304 -17.17 -9.36 3.09
CA PHE A 304 -17.90 -10.41 3.80
C PHE A 304 -17.77 -10.19 5.31
N ALA A 305 -18.86 -10.47 6.04
CA ALA A 305 -18.82 -10.45 7.49
C ALA A 305 -17.97 -11.60 8.06
N ASP A 306 -17.53 -11.46 9.30
CA ASP A 306 -16.76 -12.46 10.02
C ASP A 306 -17.47 -13.81 10.07
N TYR A 307 -16.71 -14.89 9.92
CA TYR A 307 -17.19 -16.28 10.06
C TYR A 307 -18.31 -16.70 9.09
N ARG A 308 -18.39 -16.13 7.90
CA ARG A 308 -19.47 -16.40 6.94
C ARG A 308 -19.11 -17.40 5.84
N CYS A 309 -17.83 -17.72 5.67
CA CYS A 309 -17.38 -18.60 4.60
C CYS A 309 -16.99 -19.98 5.14
N ASP A 310 -17.40 -21.02 4.42
CA ASP A 310 -17.00 -22.40 4.72
C ASP A 310 -15.63 -22.70 4.13
N ALA A 311 -15.34 -22.11 2.99
CA ALA A 311 -14.05 -22.21 2.30
C ALA A 311 -13.68 -20.91 1.61
N VAL A 312 -12.39 -20.61 1.60
CA VAL A 312 -11.76 -19.58 0.75
C VAL A 312 -10.76 -20.28 -0.16
N VAL A 313 -10.77 -19.94 -1.44
CA VAL A 313 -9.89 -20.51 -2.46
C VAL A 313 -9.09 -19.38 -3.11
N ALA A 314 -7.79 -19.55 -3.26
CA ALA A 314 -6.91 -18.58 -3.92
C ALA A 314 -5.92 -19.30 -4.84
N VAL A 315 -6.41 -19.68 -6.03
CA VAL A 315 -5.56 -20.31 -7.04
C VAL A 315 -4.80 -19.21 -7.78
N TRP A 316 -3.46 -19.24 -7.71
CA TRP A 316 -2.55 -18.29 -8.38
C TRP A 316 -2.63 -16.83 -7.89
N LEU A 317 -2.95 -16.57 -6.62
CA LEU A 317 -2.93 -15.22 -6.04
C LEU A 317 -1.62 -14.89 -5.31
N LEU A 318 -1.20 -15.72 -4.33
CA LEU A 318 -0.18 -15.33 -3.34
C LEU A 318 1.18 -15.00 -3.97
N HIS A 319 1.56 -15.63 -5.07
CA HIS A 319 2.80 -15.36 -5.79
C HIS A 319 2.83 -13.98 -6.49
N LEU A 320 1.70 -13.28 -6.53
CA LEU A 320 1.58 -11.93 -7.11
C LEU A 320 1.72 -10.83 -6.05
N LEU A 321 1.71 -11.20 -4.77
CA LEU A 321 1.73 -10.26 -3.65
C LEU A 321 3.16 -9.98 -3.17
N ASP A 322 3.40 -8.75 -2.74
CA ASP A 322 4.63 -8.37 -2.04
C ASP A 322 4.57 -8.80 -0.56
N ASP A 323 3.37 -8.79 0.03
CA ASP A 323 3.06 -9.25 1.38
C ASP A 323 1.74 -10.01 1.39
N SER A 324 1.73 -11.24 1.92
CA SER A 324 0.53 -12.09 2.03
C SER A 324 -0.23 -11.92 3.34
N ASP A 325 0.34 -11.26 4.34
CA ASP A 325 -0.25 -11.16 5.69
C ASP A 325 -1.63 -10.50 5.69
N PRO A 326 -1.86 -9.37 5.00
CA PRO A 326 -3.19 -8.76 4.98
C PRO A 326 -4.25 -9.70 4.39
N VAL A 327 -3.88 -10.48 3.36
CA VAL A 327 -4.79 -11.47 2.76
C VAL A 327 -5.05 -12.63 3.70
N LEU A 328 -4.01 -13.16 4.39
CA LEU A 328 -4.15 -14.24 5.36
C LEU A 328 -5.02 -13.82 6.57
N ALA A 329 -4.89 -12.58 7.03
CA ALA A 329 -5.73 -12.01 8.08
C ALA A 329 -7.21 -11.97 7.67
N GLU A 330 -7.51 -11.49 6.45
CA GLU A 330 -8.88 -11.43 5.93
C GLU A 330 -9.47 -12.82 5.68
N VAL A 331 -8.68 -13.74 5.12
CA VAL A 331 -9.07 -15.14 4.98
C VAL A 331 -9.45 -15.75 6.34
N ALA A 332 -8.61 -15.53 7.35
CA ALA A 332 -8.91 -16.00 8.69
C ALA A 332 -10.16 -15.34 9.27
N ARG A 333 -10.38 -14.05 9.06
CA ARG A 333 -11.54 -13.30 9.53
C ARG A 333 -12.85 -13.85 8.97
N VAL A 334 -12.91 -14.06 7.65
CA VAL A 334 -14.16 -14.47 6.98
C VAL A 334 -14.48 -15.94 7.11
N LEU A 335 -13.48 -16.82 7.30
CA LEU A 335 -13.68 -18.24 7.52
C LEU A 335 -14.36 -18.50 8.87
N ARG A 336 -15.36 -19.38 8.91
CA ARG A 336 -15.89 -19.90 10.17
C ARG A 336 -14.85 -20.79 10.89
N PRO A 337 -14.95 -21.02 12.19
CA PRO A 337 -14.17 -22.03 12.89
C PRO A 337 -14.27 -23.38 12.18
N GLY A 338 -13.15 -24.05 11.92
CA GLY A 338 -13.08 -25.27 11.14
C GLY A 338 -13.22 -25.11 9.61
N GLY A 339 -13.45 -23.90 9.11
CA GLY A 339 -13.43 -23.58 7.67
C GLY A 339 -12.04 -23.74 7.08
N VAL A 340 -11.96 -23.80 5.75
CA VAL A 340 -10.72 -24.13 5.05
C VAL A 340 -10.27 -23.04 4.10
N PHE A 341 -8.96 -22.82 4.04
CA PHE A 341 -8.29 -22.02 3.02
C PHE A 341 -7.49 -22.92 2.09
N ILE A 342 -7.73 -22.81 0.79
CA ILE A 342 -7.07 -23.64 -0.24
C ILE A 342 -6.33 -22.71 -1.18
N THR A 343 -5.03 -22.94 -1.37
CA THR A 343 -4.20 -22.10 -2.23
C THR A 343 -3.10 -22.92 -2.93
N THR A 344 -2.66 -22.43 -4.09
CA THR A 344 -1.44 -22.93 -4.72
C THR A 344 -0.21 -22.46 -3.95
N THR A 345 0.85 -23.27 -4.03
CA THR A 345 2.16 -22.92 -3.55
C THR A 345 3.15 -22.85 -4.69
N GLU A 346 4.38 -22.45 -4.36
CA GLU A 346 5.52 -22.43 -5.26
C GLU A 346 5.63 -23.75 -6.04
N LYS A 347 5.89 -23.66 -7.34
CA LYS A 347 6.13 -24.83 -8.20
C LYS A 347 7.38 -25.55 -7.72
N SER A 348 7.34 -26.90 -7.68
CA SER A 348 8.51 -27.69 -7.39
C SER A 348 9.67 -27.37 -8.35
N GLU A 349 10.91 -27.68 -7.95
CA GLU A 349 12.22 -27.31 -8.54
C GLU A 349 12.41 -27.50 -10.05
N THR A 350 11.48 -28.15 -10.74
CA THR A 350 11.46 -28.33 -12.20
C THR A 350 10.96 -27.11 -12.98
N SER A 351 10.53 -26.02 -12.31
CA SER A 351 10.08 -24.79 -12.96
C SER A 351 11.27 -24.02 -13.54
N ARG A 352 11.17 -23.59 -14.82
CA ARG A 352 12.17 -22.71 -15.46
C ARG A 352 12.42 -21.38 -14.75
N TYR A 353 11.57 -21.01 -13.79
CA TYR A 353 11.73 -19.85 -12.92
C TYR A 353 12.65 -20.12 -11.72
N ALA A 354 12.88 -21.40 -11.36
CA ALA A 354 13.84 -21.76 -10.32
C ALA A 354 15.30 -21.78 -10.85
N ALA A 355 15.50 -22.01 -12.14
CA ALA A 355 16.82 -22.07 -12.77
C ALA A 355 17.33 -20.66 -13.09
N GLY A 356 17.90 -19.95 -12.12
CA GLY A 356 18.58 -18.67 -12.33
C GLY A 356 18.29 -17.59 -11.29
N ARG A 357 17.54 -17.89 -10.23
CA ARG A 357 17.36 -17.00 -9.10
C ARG A 357 18.11 -17.53 -7.88
N THR A 358 18.85 -16.65 -7.22
CA THR A 358 19.52 -16.98 -5.96
C THR A 358 18.52 -17.12 -4.83
N PRO A 359 18.78 -17.93 -3.76
CA PRO A 359 17.87 -18.03 -2.61
C PRO A 359 17.54 -16.71 -1.92
N ALA A 360 18.34 -15.66 -2.15
CA ALA A 360 18.08 -14.32 -1.62
C ALA A 360 16.98 -13.56 -2.37
N ASP A 361 16.67 -13.94 -3.62
CA ASP A 361 15.63 -13.29 -4.45
C ASP A 361 14.23 -13.92 -4.25
N HIS A 362 14.14 -15.03 -3.50
CA HIS A 362 12.91 -15.77 -3.27
C HIS A 362 12.25 -15.41 -1.94
N ARG A 363 11.67 -14.23 -1.87
CA ARG A 363 10.58 -13.96 -0.91
C ARG A 363 9.23 -14.21 -1.59
N SER A 364 9.09 -15.35 -2.27
CA SER A 364 7.81 -15.73 -2.83
C SER A 364 6.82 -15.95 -1.69
N GLN A 365 5.72 -15.22 -1.68
CA GLN A 365 4.68 -15.29 -0.63
C GLN A 365 3.95 -16.65 -0.63
N ASP A 366 4.13 -17.45 -1.67
CA ASP A 366 3.59 -18.81 -1.82
C ASP A 366 4.63 -19.93 -1.55
N ALA A 367 5.85 -19.59 -1.13
CA ALA A 367 6.85 -20.58 -0.72
C ALA A 367 6.36 -21.36 0.51
N LEU A 368 6.27 -22.69 0.39
CA LEU A 368 5.54 -23.53 1.35
C LEU A 368 6.00 -23.36 2.82
N PRO A 369 7.30 -23.37 3.17
CA PRO A 369 7.71 -23.19 4.56
C PRO A 369 7.36 -21.81 5.12
N HIS A 370 7.49 -20.78 4.29
CA HIS A 370 7.15 -19.40 4.63
C HIS A 370 5.65 -19.25 4.84
N LEU A 371 4.85 -19.75 3.91
CA LEU A 371 3.40 -19.68 3.96
C LEU A 371 2.82 -20.42 5.16
N ILE A 372 3.37 -21.59 5.54
CA ILE A 372 2.95 -22.32 6.75
C ILE A 372 3.21 -21.48 8.01
N ALA A 373 4.40 -20.89 8.11
CA ALA A 373 4.79 -20.09 9.28
C ALA A 373 3.90 -18.82 9.42
N ARG A 374 3.58 -18.18 8.30
CA ARG A 374 2.72 -16.98 8.27
C ARG A 374 1.26 -17.33 8.57
N ALA A 375 0.70 -18.35 7.90
CA ALA A 375 -0.69 -18.79 8.08
C ALA A 375 -0.98 -19.20 9.54
N ALA A 376 -0.01 -19.82 10.22
CA ALA A 376 -0.13 -20.21 11.61
C ALA A 376 -0.38 -19.03 12.56
N GLN A 377 0.15 -17.84 12.26
CA GLN A 377 -0.07 -16.62 13.07
C GLN A 377 -1.53 -16.16 13.06
N TYR A 378 -2.28 -16.54 12.02
CA TYR A 378 -3.71 -16.25 11.87
C TYR A 378 -4.62 -17.44 12.24
N GLY A 379 -4.08 -18.45 12.93
CA GLY A 379 -4.84 -19.64 13.34
C GLY A 379 -5.20 -20.57 12.17
N LEU A 380 -4.43 -20.54 11.09
CA LEU A 380 -4.60 -21.39 9.92
C LEU A 380 -3.52 -22.49 9.92
N ALA A 381 -3.91 -23.74 10.19
CA ALA A 381 -3.01 -24.89 10.26
C ALA A 381 -3.09 -25.74 9.00
N LEU A 382 -1.96 -26.10 8.43
CA LEU A 382 -1.90 -27.01 7.27
C LEU A 382 -2.49 -28.38 7.65
N ASP A 383 -3.49 -28.86 6.87
CA ASP A 383 -4.18 -30.13 7.13
C ASP A 383 -4.48 -30.96 5.87
N GLY A 384 -3.99 -30.54 4.72
CA GLY A 384 -4.17 -31.29 3.47
C GLY A 384 -3.35 -30.74 2.32
N ALA A 385 -3.06 -31.59 1.37
CA ALA A 385 -2.36 -31.22 0.13
C ALA A 385 -2.77 -32.14 -1.03
N THR A 386 -2.69 -31.61 -2.26
CA THR A 386 -2.82 -32.34 -3.51
C THR A 386 -2.03 -31.64 -4.60
N THR A 387 -2.09 -32.15 -5.82
CA THR A 387 -1.46 -31.51 -6.99
C THR A 387 -2.38 -31.61 -8.18
N PHE A 388 -2.19 -30.74 -9.17
CA PHE A 388 -2.84 -30.84 -10.46
C PHE A 388 -1.86 -30.51 -11.60
N PRO A 389 -2.06 -31.11 -12.81
CA PRO A 389 -1.20 -30.85 -13.97
C PRO A 389 -1.49 -29.48 -14.57
N GLY A 390 -0.45 -28.81 -15.04
CA GLY A 390 -0.57 -27.67 -15.94
C GLY A 390 -0.85 -28.10 -17.39
N PRO A 391 -1.06 -27.12 -18.29
CA PRO A 391 -1.23 -27.44 -19.71
C PRO A 391 0.05 -28.03 -20.30
N PRO A 392 -0.05 -29.00 -21.22
CA PRO A 392 1.10 -29.51 -21.94
C PRO A 392 1.74 -28.39 -22.79
N LYS A 393 3.07 -28.33 -22.82
CA LYS A 393 3.83 -27.38 -23.67
C LYS A 393 4.71 -28.15 -24.64
N GLY A 394 4.17 -28.49 -25.79
CA GLY A 394 4.87 -29.30 -26.81
C GLY A 394 5.28 -30.65 -26.25
N THR A 395 6.57 -31.03 -26.36
CA THR A 395 7.13 -32.31 -25.88
C THR A 395 7.58 -32.27 -24.41
N VAL A 396 7.44 -31.12 -23.72
CA VAL A 396 7.85 -30.97 -22.30
C VAL A 396 6.71 -31.48 -21.41
N PRO A 397 6.99 -32.35 -20.41
CA PRO A 397 5.97 -32.78 -19.46
C PRO A 397 5.27 -31.59 -18.80
N PRO A 398 3.94 -31.68 -18.57
CA PRO A 398 3.21 -30.58 -17.93
C PRO A 398 3.77 -30.29 -16.55
N ALA A 399 3.86 -28.99 -16.20
CA ALA A 399 4.24 -28.58 -14.85
C ALA A 399 3.19 -29.06 -13.85
N THR A 400 3.61 -29.53 -12.69
CA THR A 400 2.71 -29.90 -11.60
C THR A 400 2.56 -28.71 -10.64
N TYR A 401 1.32 -28.36 -10.32
CA TYR A 401 1.00 -27.29 -9.36
C TYR A 401 0.64 -27.90 -8.01
N PRO A 402 1.42 -27.62 -6.95
CA PRO A 402 1.03 -27.99 -5.60
C PRO A 402 -0.17 -27.15 -5.15
N LEU A 403 -1.12 -27.77 -4.47
CA LEU A 403 -2.29 -27.17 -3.86
C LEU A 403 -2.37 -27.64 -2.42
N ILE A 404 -2.48 -26.72 -1.49
CA ILE A 404 -2.51 -27.01 -0.05
C ILE A 404 -3.79 -26.48 0.57
N ARG A 405 -4.20 -27.12 1.68
CA ARG A 405 -5.33 -26.73 2.48
C ARG A 405 -4.87 -26.39 3.88
N PHE A 406 -5.22 -25.21 4.34
CA PHE A 406 -5.18 -24.84 5.75
C PHE A 406 -6.57 -24.94 6.35
N ARG A 407 -6.64 -25.31 7.63
CA ARG A 407 -7.86 -25.30 8.42
C ARG A 407 -7.78 -24.23 9.47
N ARG A 408 -8.86 -23.43 9.61
CA ARG A 408 -8.99 -22.49 10.70
C ARG A 408 -9.21 -23.23 12.03
N SER A 409 -8.51 -22.80 13.09
CA SER A 409 -8.69 -23.32 14.44
C SER A 409 -10.16 -23.20 14.90
N LEU A 410 -10.57 -24.08 15.81
CA LEU A 410 -11.93 -24.10 16.37
C LEU A 410 -12.12 -23.08 17.51
N SER A 411 -11.00 -22.46 17.95
CA SER A 411 -11.00 -21.46 19.02
C SER A 411 -11.07 -20.05 18.48
#